data_1f1630beab92425bd97caded54881498
#
_entry.id   1f1630beab92425bd97caded54881498
#
_cell.length_a   1.000
_cell.length_b   1.000
_cell.length_c   1.000
_cell.angle_alpha   90.00
_cell.angle_beta   90.00
_cell.angle_gamma   90.00
#
_symmetry.space_group_name_H-M   'P 1'
#
loop_
_entity.id
_entity.type
_entity.pdbx_description
1 polymer ?
#
loop_
_entity_poly.entity_id
_entity_poly.type
_entity_poly.pdbx_seq_one_letter_code
_entity_poly.pdbx_strand_id
1 'polypeptide(L)'
;MSITRFPQDFLWGGALAANQAEGGHREGGKGLTTVDMIPHGANRMAVKLGQEKRFTLRDDEFYPSHEAIDFYHRYKEDIALMAEMGFTVFRTSIAWSRLYPKGDEQEPNPEGIAFYRALFEECRKHNIEPLVTLCHFDVPMHLVVEYGSWRNRQMVDFFTRYARTCFEQFDGLVKYWLTFNEINILLHSPFSGAGLVFEEGEHQEQVKYQAAHHELVASALATRIAHEVNPANQVGCMLAGGSFYPYSCKPEDVWAALQKERENLLFIDVQARGAYPAYAARAFREKGIQLVKAPEDDEILKHSVDFVSFSYYASRCASADMNAGNTSAANVVKSLQNPHIEVSQWGWGIDPLGLRITMNSLYDRYQKPLFLVENGLGAMDEINADGEIVDDYRIDYLRAHIRAMGDAIEDGVPLLGYTSWGCIDLVSASTGEMSKRYGFVHVDRDDAGQGTLARRRKKSFWWYQKVIASNGEDLA
;
A
#
# COMPACT_ATOMS: atom_id res chain seq x y z
N MET A 1 12.81 32.85 -15.68
CA MET A 1 12.42 32.10 -14.48
C MET A 1 12.32 30.67 -14.92
N SER A 2 13.10 29.77 -14.34
CA SER A 2 12.94 28.32 -14.55
C SER A 2 11.53 27.96 -14.07
N ILE A 3 10.70 27.42 -14.93
CA ILE A 3 9.37 26.92 -14.54
C ILE A 3 9.67 25.57 -13.90
N THR A 4 9.64 25.54 -12.57
CA THR A 4 9.76 24.27 -11.84
C THR A 4 8.55 23.40 -12.22
N ARG A 5 8.78 22.16 -12.69
CA ARG A 5 7.70 21.22 -13.05
C ARG A 5 6.86 20.83 -11.84
N PHE A 6 7.50 20.68 -10.67
CA PHE A 6 6.83 20.33 -9.43
C PHE A 6 6.40 21.57 -8.64
N PRO A 7 5.20 21.59 -8.04
CA PRO A 7 4.76 22.67 -7.15
C PRO A 7 5.77 22.93 -6.02
N GLN A 8 5.82 24.18 -5.50
CA GLN A 8 6.75 24.52 -4.41
C GLN A 8 6.43 23.79 -3.09
N ASP A 9 5.18 23.44 -2.89
CA ASP A 9 4.65 22.69 -1.74
C ASP A 9 4.55 21.18 -2.00
N PHE A 10 5.20 20.69 -3.07
CA PHE A 10 5.22 19.26 -3.40
C PHE A 10 5.88 18.45 -2.28
N LEU A 11 5.22 17.39 -1.85
CA LEU A 11 5.68 16.53 -0.76
C LEU A 11 6.59 15.42 -1.30
N TRP A 12 7.88 15.51 -0.98
CA TRP A 12 8.88 14.49 -1.31
C TRP A 12 9.18 13.58 -0.13
N GLY A 13 9.21 12.27 -0.33
CA GLY A 13 9.58 11.38 0.75
C GLY A 13 9.64 9.91 0.39
N GLY A 14 9.39 9.10 1.38
CA GLY A 14 9.40 7.65 1.26
C GLY A 14 8.34 6.99 2.14
N ALA A 15 8.14 5.70 1.90
CA ALA A 15 7.11 4.90 2.55
C ALA A 15 7.68 3.62 3.16
N LEU A 16 7.12 3.24 4.30
CA LEU A 16 7.23 1.92 4.93
C LEU A 16 5.84 1.43 5.31
N ALA A 17 5.72 0.15 5.67
CA ALA A 17 4.53 -0.40 6.30
C ALA A 17 4.89 -0.99 7.66
N ALA A 18 4.03 -0.79 8.66
CA ALA A 18 4.25 -1.28 10.02
C ALA A 18 4.60 -2.77 10.05
N ASN A 19 3.82 -3.58 9.36
CA ASN A 19 3.98 -5.04 9.34
C ASN A 19 5.26 -5.53 8.63
N GLN A 20 5.89 -4.69 7.81
CA GLN A 20 7.11 -5.05 7.06
C GLN A 20 8.38 -4.44 7.68
N ALA A 21 8.22 -3.47 8.58
CA ALA A 21 9.33 -2.71 9.13
C ALA A 21 9.46 -2.78 10.65
N GLU A 22 8.36 -2.70 11.39
CA GLU A 22 8.40 -2.50 12.84
C GLU A 22 9.04 -3.67 13.60
N GLY A 23 8.61 -4.90 13.36
CA GLY A 23 8.94 -6.00 14.26
C GLY A 23 8.26 -5.83 15.62
N GLY A 24 8.90 -6.32 16.69
CA GLY A 24 8.33 -6.23 18.04
C GLY A 24 6.91 -6.81 18.12
N HIS A 25 6.67 -7.95 17.46
CA HIS A 25 5.33 -8.49 17.19
C HIS A 25 4.50 -8.82 18.43
N ARG A 26 5.12 -8.87 19.62
CA ARG A 26 4.46 -9.09 20.92
C ARG A 26 4.81 -8.01 21.95
N GLU A 27 5.56 -7.01 21.56
CA GLU A 27 6.00 -5.94 22.47
C GLU A 27 4.94 -4.84 22.59
N GLY A 28 4.96 -4.14 23.72
CA GLY A 28 4.00 -3.07 23.99
C GLY A 28 2.53 -3.52 23.98
N GLY A 29 2.27 -4.79 24.34
CA GLY A 29 0.91 -5.34 24.34
C GLY A 29 0.30 -5.61 22.97
N LYS A 30 1.09 -5.58 21.87
CA LYS A 30 0.60 -5.84 20.51
C LYS A 30 0.01 -7.26 20.41
N GLY A 31 -1.18 -7.37 19.80
CA GLY A 31 -1.77 -8.62 19.38
C GLY A 31 -1.23 -9.09 18.01
N LEU A 32 -1.42 -10.38 17.70
CA LEU A 32 -1.06 -10.92 16.39
C LEU A 32 -2.00 -10.42 15.31
N THR A 33 -1.47 -10.25 14.11
CA THR A 33 -2.21 -9.86 12.90
C THR A 33 -2.13 -10.96 11.84
N THR A 34 -2.94 -10.84 10.79
CA THR A 34 -2.87 -11.73 9.62
C THR A 34 -1.48 -11.83 9.03
N VAL A 35 -0.72 -10.74 9.01
CA VAL A 35 0.65 -10.74 8.45
C VAL A 35 1.62 -11.50 9.35
N ASP A 36 1.43 -11.48 10.67
CA ASP A 36 2.24 -12.25 11.61
C ASP A 36 2.08 -13.77 11.44
N MET A 37 1.01 -14.21 10.75
CA MET A 37 0.73 -15.61 10.44
C MET A 37 1.32 -16.08 9.10
N ILE A 38 1.90 -15.18 8.30
CA ILE A 38 2.38 -15.51 6.96
C ILE A 38 3.86 -15.88 7.02
N PRO A 39 4.21 -17.16 6.81
CA PRO A 39 5.59 -17.62 6.90
C PRO A 39 6.42 -17.22 5.68
N HIS A 40 7.73 -17.32 5.80
CA HIS A 40 8.65 -17.41 4.68
C HIS A 40 8.59 -18.81 4.06
N GLY A 41 8.87 -18.92 2.75
CA GLY A 41 9.02 -20.21 2.07
C GLY A 41 7.75 -20.76 1.42
N ALA A 42 7.69 -22.09 1.25
CA ALA A 42 6.74 -22.78 0.38
C ALA A 42 5.26 -22.57 0.76
N ASN A 43 4.96 -22.46 2.05
CA ASN A 43 3.59 -22.34 2.55
C ASN A 43 3.04 -20.90 2.44
N ARG A 44 3.89 -19.93 2.15
CA ARG A 44 3.53 -18.50 2.12
C ARG A 44 2.31 -18.19 1.26
N MET A 45 2.31 -18.66 0.01
CA MET A 45 1.23 -18.34 -0.93
C MET A 45 -0.09 -18.99 -0.54
N ALA A 46 -0.09 -20.24 -0.07
CA ALA A 46 -1.30 -20.92 0.38
C ALA A 46 -1.98 -20.18 1.55
N VAL A 47 -1.18 -19.66 2.49
CA VAL A 47 -1.67 -18.83 3.60
C VAL A 47 -2.21 -17.49 3.08
N LYS A 48 -1.45 -16.77 2.26
CA LYS A 48 -1.86 -15.45 1.71
C LYS A 48 -3.18 -15.53 0.94
N LEU A 49 -3.41 -16.62 0.21
CA LEU A 49 -4.62 -16.83 -0.58
C LEU A 49 -5.81 -17.34 0.24
N GLY A 50 -5.63 -17.57 1.56
CA GLY A 50 -6.69 -18.12 2.42
C GLY A 50 -7.04 -19.60 2.13
N GLN A 51 -6.17 -20.30 1.38
CA GLN A 51 -6.32 -21.72 1.06
C GLN A 51 -5.92 -22.60 2.23
N GLU A 52 -4.96 -22.14 3.04
CA GLU A 52 -4.56 -22.77 4.28
C GLU A 52 -5.09 -21.94 5.46
N LYS A 53 -5.96 -22.53 6.26
CA LYS A 53 -6.45 -21.91 7.51
C LYS A 53 -5.33 -21.92 8.55
N ARG A 54 -4.75 -20.74 8.78
CA ARG A 54 -3.63 -20.57 9.69
C ARG A 54 -4.05 -19.70 10.88
N PHE A 55 -4.42 -20.35 12.00
CA PHE A 55 -4.86 -19.66 13.21
C PHE A 55 -3.84 -19.74 14.36
N THR A 56 -2.80 -20.54 14.20
CA THR A 56 -1.71 -20.67 15.16
C THR A 56 -0.36 -20.62 14.46
N LEU A 57 0.62 -20.05 15.12
CA LEU A 57 2.01 -20.08 14.66
C LEU A 57 2.56 -21.50 14.75
N ARG A 58 3.50 -21.85 13.87
CA ARG A 58 4.23 -23.12 13.88
C ARG A 58 5.68 -22.87 14.26
N ASP A 59 6.21 -23.69 15.14
CA ASP A 59 7.59 -23.53 15.66
C ASP A 59 8.67 -23.86 14.61
N ASP A 60 8.30 -24.62 13.56
CA ASP A 60 9.19 -25.04 12.48
C ASP A 60 9.19 -24.05 11.28
N GLU A 61 8.51 -22.93 11.40
CA GLU A 61 8.43 -21.90 10.35
C GLU A 61 9.06 -20.59 10.79
N PHE A 62 9.67 -19.89 9.83
CA PHE A 62 10.20 -18.55 10.01
C PHE A 62 9.16 -17.51 9.58
N TYR A 63 8.93 -16.50 10.43
CA TYR A 63 7.98 -15.41 10.19
C TYR A 63 8.72 -14.08 10.11
N PRO A 64 9.02 -13.57 8.89
CA PRO A 64 9.89 -12.41 8.70
C PRO A 64 9.38 -11.13 9.37
N SER A 65 8.05 -10.95 9.48
CA SER A 65 7.44 -9.77 10.10
C SER A 65 7.66 -9.67 11.61
N HIS A 66 8.01 -10.76 12.30
CA HIS A 66 8.11 -10.78 13.75
C HIS A 66 9.21 -9.87 14.30
N GLU A 67 10.32 -9.76 13.57
CA GLU A 67 11.41 -8.84 13.88
C GLU A 67 11.55 -7.76 12.81
N ALA A 68 11.23 -8.11 11.55
CA ALA A 68 11.31 -7.24 10.38
C ALA A 68 12.69 -6.54 10.31
N ILE A 69 12.72 -5.21 10.32
CA ILE A 69 13.96 -4.43 10.38
C ILE A 69 14.11 -3.70 11.72
N ASP A 70 13.34 -4.11 12.72
CA ASP A 70 13.37 -3.54 14.08
C ASP A 70 13.09 -2.01 14.12
N PHE A 71 12.24 -1.53 13.24
CA PHE A 71 11.86 -0.12 13.19
C PHE A 71 11.18 0.32 14.50
N TYR A 72 10.51 -0.60 15.21
CA TYR A 72 9.88 -0.32 16.49
C TYR A 72 10.85 0.29 17.50
N HIS A 73 12.10 -0.21 17.55
CA HIS A 73 13.15 0.33 18.44
C HIS A 73 14.03 1.38 17.75
N ARG A 74 14.17 1.32 16.42
CA ARG A 74 15.12 2.13 15.64
C ARG A 74 14.50 3.32 14.89
N TYR A 75 13.21 3.60 15.09
CA TYR A 75 12.51 4.64 14.33
C TYR A 75 13.19 6.02 14.37
N LYS A 76 13.83 6.39 15.50
CA LYS A 76 14.53 7.67 15.62
C LYS A 76 15.77 7.73 14.71
N GLU A 77 16.53 6.64 14.63
CA GLU A 77 17.67 6.52 13.72
C GLU A 77 17.20 6.59 12.26
N ASP A 78 16.15 5.87 11.95
CA ASP A 78 15.59 5.80 10.59
C ASP A 78 14.97 7.13 10.14
N ILE A 79 14.23 7.83 11.03
CA ILE A 79 13.69 9.16 10.74
C ILE A 79 14.81 10.20 10.59
N ALA A 80 15.91 10.10 11.35
CA ALA A 80 17.06 10.97 11.17
C ALA A 80 17.71 10.79 9.77
N LEU A 81 17.77 9.55 9.25
CA LEU A 81 18.24 9.27 7.89
C LEU A 81 17.28 9.85 6.82
N MET A 82 15.98 9.77 7.05
CA MET A 82 14.97 10.40 6.17
C MET A 82 15.12 11.92 6.16
N ALA A 83 15.32 12.54 7.32
CA ALA A 83 15.57 13.97 7.44
C ALA A 83 16.86 14.39 6.75
N GLU A 84 17.93 13.60 6.84
CA GLU A 84 19.19 13.82 6.11
C GLU A 84 18.97 13.80 4.60
N MET A 85 18.11 12.90 4.08
CA MET A 85 17.71 12.92 2.66
C MET A 85 16.85 14.12 2.27
N GLY A 86 16.33 14.88 3.23
CA GLY A 86 15.49 16.04 2.99
C GLY A 86 14.00 15.71 2.83
N PHE A 87 13.52 14.58 3.37
CA PHE A 87 12.09 14.24 3.32
C PHE A 87 11.23 15.35 3.90
N THR A 88 10.14 15.66 3.21
CA THR A 88 9.07 16.54 3.67
C THR A 88 7.82 15.75 4.05
N VAL A 89 7.73 14.48 3.65
CA VAL A 89 6.67 13.56 4.02
C VAL A 89 7.25 12.17 4.28
N PHE A 90 6.71 11.48 5.27
CA PHE A 90 6.97 10.07 5.52
C PHE A 90 5.66 9.31 5.62
N ARG A 91 5.46 8.35 4.73
CA ARG A 91 4.30 7.47 4.79
C ARG A 91 4.63 6.22 5.61
N THR A 92 3.77 5.93 6.59
CA THR A 92 3.79 4.66 7.31
C THR A 92 2.37 4.20 7.61
N SER A 93 2.22 3.06 8.29
CA SER A 93 0.93 2.57 8.75
C SER A 93 0.93 2.43 10.27
N ILE A 94 -0.26 2.39 10.86
CA ILE A 94 -0.47 2.00 12.25
C ILE A 94 -0.88 0.53 12.25
N ALA A 95 -0.15 -0.31 13.01
CA ALA A 95 -0.59 -1.67 13.26
C ALA A 95 -1.83 -1.62 14.17
N TRP A 96 -3.00 -1.96 13.62
CA TRP A 96 -4.27 -1.93 14.35
C TRP A 96 -4.17 -2.65 15.70
N SER A 97 -3.54 -3.81 15.72
CA SER A 97 -3.37 -4.62 16.93
C SER A 97 -2.38 -4.06 17.97
N ARG A 98 -1.68 -2.95 17.70
CA ARG A 98 -0.95 -2.21 18.76
C ARG A 98 -1.90 -1.36 19.59
N LEU A 99 -2.92 -0.78 18.95
CA LEU A 99 -3.92 0.05 19.64
C LEU A 99 -5.06 -0.79 20.20
N TYR A 100 -5.46 -1.83 19.50
CA TYR A 100 -6.51 -2.75 19.89
C TYR A 100 -6.02 -4.19 19.66
N PRO A 101 -5.35 -4.82 20.64
CA PRO A 101 -4.69 -6.10 20.48
C PRO A 101 -5.56 -7.24 19.94
N LYS A 102 -6.83 -7.27 20.32
CA LYS A 102 -7.85 -8.18 19.78
C LYS A 102 -8.67 -7.54 18.66
N GLY A 103 -8.80 -6.22 18.64
CA GLY A 103 -9.56 -5.43 17.67
C GLY A 103 -11.00 -5.09 18.14
N ASP A 104 -11.56 -5.80 19.12
CA ASP A 104 -12.92 -5.64 19.62
C ASP A 104 -13.01 -4.99 21.01
N GLU A 105 -11.88 -4.63 21.62
CA GLU A 105 -11.84 -3.94 22.91
C GLU A 105 -12.61 -2.61 22.86
N GLN A 106 -13.12 -2.17 24.01
CA GLN A 106 -13.77 -0.87 24.16
C GLN A 106 -12.76 0.27 24.31
N GLU A 107 -11.63 0.01 24.96
CA GLU A 107 -10.59 0.98 25.24
C GLU A 107 -9.29 0.58 24.52
N PRO A 108 -8.54 1.57 23.99
CA PRO A 108 -7.28 1.31 23.31
C PRO A 108 -6.15 0.97 24.27
N ASN A 109 -5.15 0.26 23.77
CA ASN A 109 -3.90 0.00 24.49
C ASN A 109 -3.05 1.27 24.59
N PRO A 110 -2.77 1.79 25.80
CA PRO A 110 -2.03 3.04 25.97
C PRO A 110 -0.57 2.96 25.52
N GLU A 111 0.07 1.78 25.54
CA GLU A 111 1.45 1.62 25.06
C GLU A 111 1.53 1.77 23.54
N GLY A 112 0.55 1.26 22.81
CA GLY A 112 0.47 1.44 21.37
C GLY A 112 0.27 2.90 20.97
N ILE A 113 -0.61 3.63 21.70
CA ILE A 113 -0.81 5.07 21.50
C ILE A 113 0.49 5.83 21.77
N ALA A 114 1.16 5.53 22.88
CA ALA A 114 2.41 6.19 23.26
C ALA A 114 3.51 6.00 22.20
N PHE A 115 3.64 4.79 21.65
CA PHE A 115 4.59 4.49 20.59
C PHE A 115 4.34 5.35 19.33
N TYR A 116 3.12 5.32 18.78
CA TYR A 116 2.83 6.09 17.57
C TYR A 116 2.87 7.60 17.79
N ARG A 117 2.47 8.08 18.97
CA ARG A 117 2.63 9.49 19.31
C ARG A 117 4.11 9.89 19.26
N ALA A 118 4.99 9.11 19.89
CA ALA A 118 6.43 9.40 19.90
C ALA A 118 7.03 9.33 18.47
N LEU A 119 6.56 8.41 17.64
CA LEU A 119 6.98 8.30 16.24
C LEU A 119 6.57 9.54 15.43
N PHE A 120 5.33 9.99 15.54
CA PHE A 120 4.85 11.16 14.79
C PHE A 120 5.44 12.47 15.33
N GLU A 121 5.67 12.59 16.64
CA GLU A 121 6.41 13.72 17.23
C GLU A 121 7.85 13.77 16.72
N GLU A 122 8.52 12.62 16.55
CA GLU A 122 9.86 12.57 15.94
C GLU A 122 9.84 13.05 14.49
N CYS A 123 8.84 12.65 13.69
CA CYS A 123 8.65 13.18 12.34
C CYS A 123 8.49 14.71 12.36
N ARG A 124 7.62 15.23 13.21
CA ARG A 124 7.38 16.69 13.35
C ARG A 124 8.61 17.47 13.78
N LYS A 125 9.41 16.92 14.67
CA LYS A 125 10.69 17.50 15.10
C LYS A 125 11.64 17.73 13.92
N HIS A 126 11.57 16.91 12.90
CA HIS A 126 12.36 17.01 11.67
C HIS A 126 11.62 17.70 10.52
N ASN A 127 10.47 18.34 10.77
CA ASN A 127 9.59 18.95 9.76
C ASN A 127 9.13 17.96 8.66
N ILE A 128 8.99 16.70 9.00
CA ILE A 128 8.45 15.65 8.13
C ILE A 128 6.97 15.48 8.43
N GLU A 129 6.11 15.63 7.42
CA GLU A 129 4.67 15.39 7.52
C GLU A 129 4.38 13.90 7.57
N PRO A 130 3.73 13.35 8.59
CA PRO A 130 3.26 11.97 8.55
C PRO A 130 2.08 11.82 7.58
N LEU A 131 2.15 10.81 6.72
CA LEU A 131 1.03 10.28 5.92
C LEU A 131 0.74 8.88 6.44
N VAL A 132 -0.44 8.66 7.03
CA VAL A 132 -0.69 7.46 7.82
C VAL A 132 -1.77 6.58 7.20
N THR A 133 -1.44 5.31 6.96
CA THR A 133 -2.40 4.28 6.56
C THR A 133 -2.98 3.60 7.80
N LEU A 134 -4.30 3.58 7.94
CA LEU A 134 -4.98 2.96 9.08
C LEU A 134 -4.90 1.43 9.07
N CYS A 135 -5.06 0.80 7.90
CA CYS A 135 -4.94 -0.64 7.75
C CYS A 135 -4.09 -0.99 6.53
N HIS A 136 -2.89 -1.53 6.76
CA HIS A 136 -1.97 -1.99 5.72
C HIS A 136 -1.85 -3.51 5.77
N PHE A 137 -2.96 -4.21 5.43
CA PHE A 137 -3.07 -5.68 5.39
C PHE A 137 -3.01 -6.41 6.75
N ASP A 138 -2.91 -5.71 7.86
CA ASP A 138 -2.65 -6.26 9.19
C ASP A 138 -3.90 -6.26 10.08
N VAL A 139 -4.87 -7.12 9.74
CA VAL A 139 -6.09 -7.32 10.53
C VAL A 139 -5.76 -8.11 11.82
N PRO A 140 -6.25 -7.69 13.00
CA PRO A 140 -6.08 -8.47 14.23
C PRO A 140 -6.59 -9.90 14.11
N MET A 141 -5.77 -10.90 14.46
CA MET A 141 -6.10 -12.31 14.29
C MET A 141 -7.30 -12.75 15.11
N HIS A 142 -7.54 -12.14 16.26
CA HIS A 142 -8.75 -12.41 17.03
C HIS A 142 -10.03 -12.10 16.23
N LEU A 143 -10.05 -11.01 15.44
CA LEU A 143 -11.20 -10.69 14.59
C LEU A 143 -11.38 -11.69 13.45
N VAL A 144 -10.29 -12.31 12.98
CA VAL A 144 -10.36 -13.38 11.98
C VAL A 144 -10.99 -14.64 12.59
N VAL A 145 -10.51 -15.04 13.78
CA VAL A 145 -10.95 -16.29 14.43
C VAL A 145 -12.38 -16.19 14.95
N GLU A 146 -12.73 -15.13 15.65
CA GLU A 146 -14.02 -14.99 16.33
C GLU A 146 -15.14 -14.49 15.40
N TYR A 147 -14.82 -13.63 14.43
CA TYR A 147 -15.85 -12.95 13.61
C TYR A 147 -15.78 -13.31 12.12
N GLY A 148 -14.74 -14.04 11.69
CA GLY A 148 -14.50 -14.31 10.26
C GLY A 148 -14.03 -13.08 9.49
N SER A 149 -13.44 -12.11 10.18
CA SER A 149 -12.92 -10.87 9.61
C SER A 149 -13.98 -10.08 8.81
N TRP A 150 -13.58 -9.44 7.71
CA TRP A 150 -14.41 -8.52 6.93
C TRP A 150 -15.68 -9.15 6.28
N ARG A 151 -15.86 -10.47 6.32
CA ARG A 151 -17.14 -11.08 5.97
C ARG A 151 -18.25 -10.70 6.97
N ASN A 152 -17.89 -10.28 8.19
CA ASN A 152 -18.81 -9.89 9.24
C ASN A 152 -18.99 -8.37 9.30
N ARG A 153 -20.22 -7.90 9.27
CA ARG A 153 -20.57 -6.47 9.33
C ARG A 153 -20.04 -5.77 10.59
N GLN A 154 -19.89 -6.46 11.73
CA GLN A 154 -19.34 -5.88 12.95
C GLN A 154 -17.93 -5.32 12.80
N MET A 155 -17.18 -5.77 11.79
CA MET A 155 -15.87 -5.19 11.46
C MET A 155 -15.93 -3.68 11.18
N VAL A 156 -17.05 -3.19 10.65
CA VAL A 156 -17.27 -1.76 10.42
C VAL A 156 -17.21 -0.98 11.74
N ASP A 157 -17.85 -1.49 12.79
CA ASP A 157 -17.86 -0.85 14.12
C ASP A 157 -16.48 -0.91 14.78
N PHE A 158 -15.81 -2.05 14.71
CA PHE A 158 -14.47 -2.21 15.25
C PHE A 158 -13.46 -1.28 14.56
N PHE A 159 -13.48 -1.24 13.23
CA PHE A 159 -12.59 -0.37 12.47
C PHE A 159 -12.87 1.11 12.71
N THR A 160 -14.12 1.53 12.75
CA THR A 160 -14.47 2.95 12.96
C THR A 160 -14.13 3.43 14.37
N ARG A 161 -14.23 2.57 15.40
CA ARG A 161 -13.73 2.86 16.74
C ARG A 161 -12.22 3.07 16.74
N TYR A 162 -11.49 2.15 16.14
CA TYR A 162 -10.04 2.26 15.96
C TYR A 162 -9.65 3.54 15.19
N ALA A 163 -10.32 3.81 14.07
CA ALA A 163 -10.06 5.01 13.27
C ALA A 163 -10.31 6.30 14.06
N ARG A 164 -11.41 6.39 14.80
CA ARG A 164 -11.71 7.54 15.67
C ARG A 164 -10.59 7.75 16.69
N THR A 165 -10.16 6.69 17.35
CA THR A 165 -9.03 6.75 18.29
C THR A 165 -7.78 7.32 17.63
N CYS A 166 -7.44 6.87 16.41
CA CYS A 166 -6.29 7.40 15.68
C CYS A 166 -6.45 8.90 15.40
N PHE A 167 -7.60 9.33 14.90
CA PHE A 167 -7.83 10.75 14.58
C PHE A 167 -7.78 11.64 15.83
N GLU A 168 -8.37 11.21 16.94
CA GLU A 168 -8.38 11.95 18.19
C GLU A 168 -7.01 11.98 18.88
N GLN A 169 -6.34 10.83 18.95
CA GLN A 169 -5.06 10.72 19.66
C GLN A 169 -3.90 11.38 18.91
N PHE A 170 -3.96 11.47 17.59
CA PHE A 170 -2.89 12.03 16.77
C PHE A 170 -3.28 13.33 16.08
N ASP A 171 -4.36 13.98 16.55
CA ASP A 171 -4.75 15.31 16.10
C ASP A 171 -3.61 16.32 16.30
N GLY A 172 -3.39 17.17 15.30
CA GLY A 172 -2.26 18.09 15.25
C GLY A 172 -0.90 17.48 14.91
N LEU A 173 -0.77 16.14 14.95
CA LEU A 173 0.44 15.43 14.53
C LEU A 173 0.32 14.87 13.10
N VAL A 174 -0.84 14.35 12.74
CA VAL A 174 -1.11 13.73 11.44
C VAL A 174 -2.27 14.46 10.76
N LYS A 175 -2.05 14.87 9.51
CA LYS A 175 -3.05 15.53 8.67
C LYS A 175 -3.55 14.63 7.55
N TYR A 176 -2.66 13.80 6.97
CA TYR A 176 -2.95 12.97 5.80
C TYR A 176 -3.16 11.52 6.21
N TRP A 177 -4.31 10.96 5.82
CA TRP A 177 -4.74 9.63 6.21
C TRP A 177 -5.15 8.80 4.99
N LEU A 178 -4.84 7.50 5.01
CA LEU A 178 -5.35 6.51 4.09
C LEU A 178 -6.10 5.44 4.89
N THR A 179 -7.27 5.02 4.43
CA THR A 179 -8.08 4.05 5.18
C THR A 179 -7.54 2.63 5.03
N PHE A 180 -7.47 2.12 3.82
CA PHE A 180 -6.99 0.78 3.50
C PHE A 180 -5.90 0.86 2.43
N ASN A 181 -4.80 0.14 2.66
CA ASN A 181 -3.76 -0.01 1.63
C ASN A 181 -4.25 -0.91 0.52
N GLU A 182 -4.08 -0.47 -0.74
CA GLU A 182 -4.35 -1.28 -1.94
C GLU A 182 -5.64 -2.12 -1.81
N ILE A 183 -6.77 -1.48 -1.50
CA ILE A 183 -8.03 -2.15 -1.18
C ILE A 183 -8.45 -3.20 -2.22
N ASN A 184 -8.07 -3.02 -3.49
CA ASN A 184 -8.34 -3.96 -4.58
C ASN A 184 -7.53 -5.27 -4.49
N ILE A 185 -6.46 -5.31 -3.69
CA ILE A 185 -5.64 -6.52 -3.47
C ILE A 185 -6.42 -7.62 -2.74
N LEU A 186 -7.49 -7.29 -2.03
CA LEU A 186 -8.41 -8.27 -1.44
C LEU A 186 -8.86 -9.33 -2.44
N LEU A 187 -9.07 -8.97 -3.70
CA LEU A 187 -9.47 -9.94 -4.74
C LEU A 187 -8.37 -10.97 -5.06
N HIS A 188 -7.10 -10.60 -4.90
CA HIS A 188 -5.95 -11.39 -5.33
C HIS A 188 -5.20 -12.07 -4.17
N SER A 189 -5.30 -11.51 -2.97
CA SER A 189 -4.63 -12.00 -1.76
C SER A 189 -5.56 -11.85 -0.55
N PRO A 190 -6.67 -12.62 -0.50
CA PRO A 190 -7.78 -12.35 0.39
C PRO A 190 -7.46 -12.48 1.89
N PHE A 191 -6.55 -13.37 2.28
CA PHE A 191 -6.15 -13.48 3.69
C PHE A 191 -5.31 -12.28 4.13
N SER A 192 -4.26 -11.92 3.36
CA SER A 192 -3.48 -10.73 3.70
C SER A 192 -4.26 -9.44 3.50
N GLY A 193 -5.10 -9.37 2.46
CA GLY A 193 -5.87 -8.16 2.15
C GLY A 193 -6.98 -7.86 3.16
N ALA A 194 -7.69 -8.89 3.61
CA ALA A 194 -8.90 -8.72 4.42
C ALA A 194 -9.14 -9.83 5.47
N GLY A 195 -8.14 -10.64 5.80
CA GLY A 195 -8.26 -11.74 6.77
C GLY A 195 -9.25 -12.83 6.37
N LEU A 196 -9.48 -13.02 5.07
CA LEU A 196 -10.44 -13.99 4.59
C LEU A 196 -9.83 -15.38 4.45
N VAL A 197 -10.51 -16.36 4.99
CA VAL A 197 -10.30 -17.79 4.74
C VAL A 197 -11.60 -18.38 4.19
N PHE A 198 -11.49 -19.45 3.41
CA PHE A 198 -12.64 -20.01 2.72
C PHE A 198 -12.91 -21.45 3.14
N GLU A 199 -14.21 -21.82 3.14
CA GLU A 199 -14.64 -23.19 3.27
C GLU A 199 -14.58 -23.90 1.91
N GLU A 200 -14.50 -25.24 1.96
CA GLU A 200 -14.55 -26.04 0.74
C GLU A 200 -15.89 -25.85 0.00
N GLY A 201 -15.82 -25.55 -1.29
CA GLY A 201 -17.02 -25.30 -2.13
C GLY A 201 -17.67 -23.95 -1.95
N GLU A 202 -17.12 -23.05 -1.10
CA GLU A 202 -17.66 -21.72 -0.89
C GLU A 202 -17.50 -20.83 -2.14
N HIS A 203 -18.50 -19.99 -2.45
CA HIS A 203 -18.45 -19.03 -3.53
C HIS A 203 -17.53 -17.84 -3.13
N GLN A 204 -16.22 -17.98 -3.37
CA GLN A 204 -15.20 -17.04 -2.91
C GLN A 204 -15.42 -15.62 -3.41
N GLU A 205 -15.86 -15.42 -4.65
CA GLU A 205 -16.13 -14.08 -5.19
C GLU A 205 -17.25 -13.38 -4.42
N GLN A 206 -18.31 -14.09 -4.03
CA GLN A 206 -19.37 -13.55 -3.17
C GLN A 206 -18.79 -13.04 -1.83
N VAL A 207 -17.94 -13.84 -1.19
CA VAL A 207 -17.30 -13.50 0.10
C VAL A 207 -16.40 -12.29 -0.04
N LYS A 208 -15.55 -12.28 -1.07
CA LYS A 208 -14.60 -11.18 -1.32
C LYS A 208 -15.31 -9.85 -1.55
N TYR A 209 -16.35 -9.83 -2.41
CA TYR A 209 -17.08 -8.60 -2.69
C TYR A 209 -17.96 -8.14 -1.54
N GLN A 210 -18.50 -9.07 -0.73
CA GLN A 210 -19.21 -8.71 0.50
C GLN A 210 -18.23 -8.10 1.54
N ALA A 211 -17.05 -8.68 1.72
CA ALA A 211 -16.01 -8.14 2.58
C ALA A 211 -15.54 -6.74 2.10
N ALA A 212 -15.33 -6.60 0.80
CA ALA A 212 -15.01 -5.31 0.20
C ALA A 212 -16.10 -4.26 0.45
N HIS A 213 -17.38 -4.64 0.39
CA HIS A 213 -18.48 -3.74 0.72
C HIS A 213 -18.37 -3.22 2.16
N HIS A 214 -18.07 -4.10 3.12
CA HIS A 214 -17.87 -3.70 4.52
C HIS A 214 -16.67 -2.77 4.69
N GLU A 215 -15.55 -3.03 4.02
CA GLU A 215 -14.38 -2.12 4.01
C GLU A 215 -14.72 -0.76 3.40
N LEU A 216 -15.48 -0.72 2.30
CA LEU A 216 -15.92 0.53 1.66
C LEU A 216 -16.81 1.37 2.58
N VAL A 217 -17.77 0.73 3.27
CA VAL A 217 -18.60 1.39 4.28
C VAL A 217 -17.75 1.91 5.45
N ALA A 218 -16.84 1.10 5.95
CA ALA A 218 -15.92 1.48 7.02
C ALA A 218 -15.03 2.65 6.61
N SER A 219 -14.53 2.66 5.37
CA SER A 219 -13.73 3.75 4.81
C SER A 219 -14.51 5.06 4.74
N ALA A 220 -15.76 5.01 4.28
CA ALA A 220 -16.61 6.20 4.21
C ALA A 220 -16.94 6.76 5.61
N LEU A 221 -17.24 5.89 6.58
CA LEU A 221 -17.45 6.29 7.98
C LEU A 221 -16.17 6.88 8.59
N ALA A 222 -15.02 6.27 8.35
CA ALA A 222 -13.74 6.80 8.81
C ALA A 222 -13.45 8.19 8.23
N THR A 223 -13.75 8.40 6.93
CA THR A 223 -13.62 9.72 6.28
C THR A 223 -14.50 10.77 6.96
N ARG A 224 -15.76 10.45 7.23
CA ARG A 224 -16.67 11.32 7.99
C ARG A 224 -16.11 11.64 9.38
N ILE A 225 -15.71 10.61 10.12
CA ILE A 225 -15.18 10.77 11.48
C ILE A 225 -13.90 11.63 11.48
N ALA A 226 -13.02 11.46 10.51
CA ALA A 226 -11.81 12.28 10.39
C ALA A 226 -12.14 13.77 10.30
N HIS A 227 -13.14 14.14 9.49
CA HIS A 227 -13.58 15.53 9.33
C HIS A 227 -14.38 16.03 10.54
N GLU A 228 -15.11 15.17 11.26
CA GLU A 228 -15.77 15.51 12.54
C GLU A 228 -14.74 15.85 13.62
N VAL A 229 -13.65 15.08 13.71
CA VAL A 229 -12.56 15.33 14.68
C VAL A 229 -11.79 16.59 14.33
N ASN A 230 -11.36 16.72 13.09
CA ASN A 230 -10.68 17.91 12.61
C ASN A 230 -10.98 18.14 11.12
N PRO A 231 -11.67 19.23 10.74
CA PRO A 231 -11.97 19.52 9.34
C PRO A 231 -10.74 19.71 8.44
N ALA A 232 -9.55 19.91 9.01
CA ALA A 232 -8.29 20.00 8.25
C ALA A 232 -7.70 18.65 7.86
N ASN A 233 -8.21 17.53 8.41
CA ASN A 233 -7.80 16.20 8.01
C ASN A 233 -8.10 15.96 6.54
N GLN A 234 -7.15 15.32 5.86
CA GLN A 234 -7.26 14.91 4.46
C GLN A 234 -7.24 13.39 4.39
N VAL A 235 -8.29 12.80 3.87
CA VAL A 235 -8.44 11.35 3.77
C VAL A 235 -8.40 10.91 2.31
N GLY A 236 -7.53 9.96 1.99
CA GLY A 236 -7.40 9.35 0.67
C GLY A 236 -7.83 7.89 0.64
N CYS A 237 -8.23 7.42 -0.54
CA CYS A 237 -8.25 6.00 -0.87
C CYS A 237 -6.87 5.57 -1.39
N MET A 238 -6.60 4.28 -1.45
CA MET A 238 -5.32 3.77 -1.95
C MET A 238 -5.52 2.55 -2.83
N LEU A 239 -5.11 2.69 -4.10
CA LEU A 239 -5.24 1.71 -5.17
C LEU A 239 -3.91 1.03 -5.46
N ALA A 240 -3.88 -0.31 -5.62
CA ALA A 240 -2.82 -0.97 -6.39
C ALA A 240 -2.96 -0.59 -7.86
N GLY A 241 -2.24 0.44 -8.29
CA GLY A 241 -2.38 1.07 -9.60
C GLY A 241 -1.65 0.34 -10.73
N GLY A 242 -1.71 0.93 -11.90
CA GLY A 242 -1.15 0.44 -13.15
C GLY A 242 -2.24 0.10 -14.15
N SER A 243 -2.21 0.78 -15.29
CA SER A 243 -3.19 0.60 -16.37
C SER A 243 -3.08 -0.76 -17.03
N PHE A 244 -4.19 -1.27 -17.52
CA PHE A 244 -4.26 -2.48 -18.34
C PHE A 244 -4.23 -2.10 -19.82
N TYR A 245 -3.14 -2.42 -20.52
CA TYR A 245 -3.07 -2.29 -21.95
C TYR A 245 -3.77 -3.48 -22.64
N PRO A 246 -4.45 -3.28 -23.77
CA PRO A 246 -4.84 -4.39 -24.62
C PRO A 246 -3.58 -5.06 -25.19
N TYR A 247 -3.53 -6.39 -25.17
CA TYR A 247 -2.39 -7.14 -25.73
C TYR A 247 -2.23 -6.93 -27.24
N SER A 248 -3.33 -6.67 -27.92
CA SER A 248 -3.36 -6.26 -29.32
C SER A 248 -4.48 -5.24 -29.57
N CYS A 249 -4.50 -4.66 -30.79
CA CYS A 249 -5.57 -3.75 -31.21
C CYS A 249 -6.88 -4.47 -31.60
N LYS A 250 -7.02 -5.77 -31.40
CA LYS A 250 -8.28 -6.49 -31.60
C LYS A 250 -9.36 -5.93 -30.66
N PRO A 251 -10.59 -5.69 -31.14
CA PRO A 251 -11.68 -5.18 -30.28
C PRO A 251 -11.91 -6.02 -29.02
N GLU A 252 -11.74 -7.35 -29.12
CA GLU A 252 -11.89 -8.27 -28.00
C GLU A 252 -10.82 -8.05 -26.93
N ASP A 253 -9.57 -7.77 -27.31
CA ASP A 253 -8.48 -7.46 -26.37
C ASP A 253 -8.69 -6.08 -25.71
N VAL A 254 -9.14 -5.10 -26.49
CA VAL A 254 -9.49 -3.77 -25.97
C VAL A 254 -10.62 -3.87 -24.94
N TRP A 255 -11.64 -4.70 -25.23
CA TRP A 255 -12.72 -4.97 -24.30
C TRP A 255 -12.24 -5.69 -23.03
N ALA A 256 -11.37 -6.70 -23.17
CA ALA A 256 -10.79 -7.42 -22.05
C ALA A 256 -9.98 -6.47 -21.13
N ALA A 257 -9.18 -5.57 -21.69
CA ALA A 257 -8.43 -4.57 -20.95
C ALA A 257 -9.38 -3.61 -20.18
N LEU A 258 -10.43 -3.11 -20.82
CA LEU A 258 -11.44 -2.28 -20.17
C LEU A 258 -12.15 -2.99 -19.00
N GLN A 259 -12.45 -4.29 -19.15
CA GLN A 259 -13.07 -5.07 -18.08
C GLN A 259 -12.14 -5.26 -16.90
N LYS A 260 -10.86 -5.51 -17.15
CA LYS A 260 -9.83 -5.61 -16.10
C LYS A 260 -9.61 -4.27 -15.39
N GLU A 261 -9.60 -3.18 -16.12
CA GLU A 261 -9.53 -1.84 -15.55
C GLU A 261 -10.73 -1.55 -14.62
N ARG A 262 -11.95 -1.88 -15.06
CA ARG A 262 -13.17 -1.72 -14.25
C ARG A 262 -13.16 -2.58 -12.99
N GLU A 263 -12.67 -3.83 -13.07
CA GLU A 263 -12.52 -4.70 -11.91
C GLU A 263 -11.55 -4.09 -10.89
N ASN A 264 -10.44 -3.55 -11.38
CA ASN A 264 -9.41 -2.92 -10.55
C ASN A 264 -9.90 -1.61 -9.89
N LEU A 265 -10.61 -0.77 -10.64
CA LEU A 265 -11.05 0.56 -10.20
C LEU A 265 -12.36 0.56 -9.39
N LEU A 266 -13.11 -0.54 -9.36
CA LEU A 266 -14.43 -0.63 -8.70
C LEU A 266 -14.42 -0.04 -7.28
N PHE A 267 -13.40 -0.37 -6.52
CA PHE A 267 -13.26 0.01 -5.11
C PHE A 267 -13.10 1.52 -4.96
N ILE A 268 -12.15 2.10 -5.71
CA ILE A 268 -11.92 3.55 -5.62
C ILE A 268 -12.98 4.34 -6.38
N ASP A 269 -13.70 3.75 -7.34
CA ASP A 269 -14.93 4.36 -7.86
C ASP A 269 -15.92 4.65 -6.74
N VAL A 270 -16.11 3.69 -5.83
CA VAL A 270 -17.01 3.88 -4.68
C VAL A 270 -16.44 4.90 -3.70
N GLN A 271 -15.17 4.80 -3.33
CA GLN A 271 -14.55 5.70 -2.35
C GLN A 271 -14.44 7.15 -2.85
N ALA A 272 -14.18 7.36 -4.16
CA ALA A 272 -14.00 8.69 -4.72
C ALA A 272 -15.30 9.33 -5.21
N ARG A 273 -16.31 8.54 -5.61
CA ARG A 273 -17.58 9.03 -6.15
C ARG A 273 -18.77 8.88 -5.19
N GLY A 274 -18.61 8.10 -4.13
CA GLY A 274 -19.65 7.90 -3.12
C GLY A 274 -20.79 6.97 -3.53
N ALA A 275 -20.62 6.18 -4.59
CA ALA A 275 -21.63 5.22 -5.05
C ALA A 275 -21.01 4.14 -5.93
N TYR A 276 -21.64 2.98 -5.98
CA TYR A 276 -21.27 1.94 -6.94
C TYR A 276 -21.48 2.41 -8.38
N PRO A 277 -20.50 2.20 -9.27
CA PRO A 277 -20.65 2.57 -10.68
C PRO A 277 -21.70 1.69 -11.38
N ALA A 278 -22.34 2.23 -12.42
CA ALA A 278 -23.43 1.53 -13.13
C ALA A 278 -23.02 0.16 -13.68
N TYR A 279 -21.76 -0.01 -14.10
CA TYR A 279 -21.27 -1.30 -14.61
C TYR A 279 -21.19 -2.40 -13.54
N ALA A 280 -21.14 -2.04 -12.25
CA ALA A 280 -21.06 -3.02 -11.14
C ALA A 280 -22.27 -3.97 -11.11
N ALA A 281 -23.46 -3.47 -11.39
CA ALA A 281 -24.68 -4.28 -11.39
C ALA A 281 -24.63 -5.45 -12.37
N ARG A 282 -24.05 -5.22 -13.56
CA ARG A 282 -23.84 -6.29 -14.56
C ARG A 282 -22.72 -7.23 -14.12
N ALA A 283 -21.59 -6.68 -13.68
CA ALA A 283 -20.44 -7.47 -13.24
C ALA A 283 -20.80 -8.42 -12.08
N PHE A 284 -21.58 -7.95 -11.11
CA PHE A 284 -22.05 -8.77 -9.99
C PHE A 284 -23.02 -9.87 -10.44
N ARG A 285 -23.97 -9.52 -11.31
CA ARG A 285 -24.91 -10.52 -11.85
C ARG A 285 -24.19 -11.62 -12.63
N GLU A 286 -23.21 -11.28 -13.48
CA GLU A 286 -22.42 -12.24 -14.25
C GLU A 286 -21.56 -13.15 -13.36
N LYS A 287 -21.12 -12.65 -12.21
CA LYS A 287 -20.37 -13.42 -11.20
C LYS A 287 -21.24 -14.11 -10.15
N GLY A 288 -22.57 -13.97 -10.21
CA GLY A 288 -23.50 -14.50 -9.22
C GLY A 288 -23.39 -13.86 -7.85
N ILE A 289 -22.97 -12.60 -7.77
CA ILE A 289 -22.74 -11.86 -6.52
C ILE A 289 -24.03 -11.10 -6.15
N GLN A 290 -24.44 -11.21 -4.88
CA GLN A 290 -25.54 -10.47 -4.30
C GLN A 290 -25.05 -9.79 -3.01
N LEU A 291 -24.78 -8.49 -3.08
CA LEU A 291 -24.36 -7.74 -1.90
C LEU A 291 -25.52 -7.56 -0.91
N VAL A 292 -25.26 -7.93 0.33
CA VAL A 292 -26.14 -7.60 1.46
C VAL A 292 -25.73 -6.22 1.96
N LYS A 293 -26.64 -5.26 1.86
CA LYS A 293 -26.45 -3.87 2.30
C LYS A 293 -27.38 -3.56 3.46
N ALA A 294 -26.92 -2.76 4.42
CA ALA A 294 -27.79 -2.11 5.37
C ALA A 294 -28.51 -0.92 4.69
N PRO A 295 -29.69 -0.53 5.19
CA PRO A 295 -30.48 0.57 4.58
C PRO A 295 -29.73 1.90 4.46
N GLU A 296 -28.81 2.17 5.38
CA GLU A 296 -28.02 3.40 5.47
C GLU A 296 -26.75 3.39 4.61
N ASP A 297 -26.31 2.25 4.05
CA ASP A 297 -25.03 2.12 3.39
C ASP A 297 -24.85 3.07 2.22
N ASP A 298 -25.87 3.22 1.37
CA ASP A 298 -25.79 4.10 0.20
C ASP A 298 -25.65 5.58 0.60
N GLU A 299 -26.16 6.00 1.76
CA GLU A 299 -25.95 7.34 2.31
C GLU A 299 -24.56 7.48 2.94
N ILE A 300 -24.09 6.46 3.66
CA ILE A 300 -22.77 6.44 4.25
C ILE A 300 -21.68 6.56 3.16
N LEU A 301 -21.81 5.82 2.07
CA LEU A 301 -20.84 5.84 0.98
C LEU A 301 -20.63 7.22 0.36
N LYS A 302 -21.56 8.16 0.48
CA LYS A 302 -21.44 9.54 -0.01
C LYS A 302 -20.33 10.35 0.68
N HIS A 303 -19.82 9.89 1.83
CA HIS A 303 -18.62 10.47 2.45
C HIS A 303 -17.36 10.08 1.67
N SER A 304 -17.20 10.69 0.50
CA SER A 304 -16.10 10.41 -0.42
C SER A 304 -14.77 10.99 0.07
N VAL A 305 -13.68 10.38 -0.39
CA VAL A 305 -12.30 10.79 -0.04
C VAL A 305 -11.93 12.17 -0.61
N ASP A 306 -10.96 12.84 0.02
CA ASP A 306 -10.46 14.16 -0.40
C ASP A 306 -9.50 14.06 -1.57
N PHE A 307 -8.68 13.02 -1.64
CA PHE A 307 -7.72 12.77 -2.71
C PHE A 307 -7.65 11.27 -3.05
N VAL A 308 -7.13 10.96 -4.24
CA VAL A 308 -6.90 9.58 -4.68
C VAL A 308 -5.41 9.28 -4.58
N SER A 309 -5.06 8.26 -3.83
CA SER A 309 -3.69 7.76 -3.81
C SER A 309 -3.57 6.38 -4.43
N PHE A 310 -2.37 6.06 -4.87
CA PHE A 310 -2.10 4.80 -5.55
C PHE A 310 -0.64 4.39 -5.42
N SER A 311 -0.40 3.09 -5.58
CA SER A 311 0.91 2.53 -5.89
C SER A 311 1.09 2.37 -7.38
N TYR A 312 2.32 2.52 -7.87
CA TYR A 312 2.67 2.20 -9.24
C TYR A 312 4.03 1.51 -9.30
N TYR A 313 4.05 0.27 -9.74
CA TYR A 313 5.27 -0.50 -9.95
C TYR A 313 5.44 -0.93 -11.40
N ALA A 314 4.33 -1.25 -12.06
CA ALA A 314 4.28 -1.74 -13.43
C ALA A 314 2.91 -1.50 -14.06
N SER A 315 2.86 -1.38 -15.37
CA SER A 315 1.64 -1.55 -16.16
C SER A 315 1.33 -3.04 -16.38
N ARG A 316 0.16 -3.34 -16.88
CA ARG A 316 -0.35 -4.69 -17.08
C ARG A 316 -0.89 -4.87 -18.51
N CYS A 317 -1.02 -6.10 -18.97
CA CYS A 317 -1.66 -6.42 -20.23
C CYS A 317 -2.83 -7.39 -20.05
N ALA A 318 -3.87 -7.22 -20.87
CA ALA A 318 -5.00 -8.12 -20.93
C ALA A 318 -5.35 -8.50 -22.37
N SER A 319 -5.79 -9.73 -22.55
CA SER A 319 -6.31 -10.26 -23.81
C SER A 319 -7.56 -11.07 -23.55
N ALA A 320 -8.42 -11.21 -24.56
CA ALA A 320 -9.51 -12.17 -24.57
C ALA A 320 -9.01 -13.62 -24.52
N ASP A 321 -7.79 -13.86 -25.04
CA ASP A 321 -7.07 -15.13 -24.93
C ASP A 321 -5.90 -14.99 -23.95
N MET A 322 -6.05 -15.54 -22.75
CA MET A 322 -5.00 -15.53 -21.73
C MET A 322 -3.79 -16.41 -22.05
N ASN A 323 -3.84 -17.21 -23.12
CA ASN A 323 -2.71 -17.98 -23.62
C ASN A 323 -1.95 -17.26 -24.74
N ALA A 324 -2.32 -16.02 -25.08
CA ALA A 324 -1.69 -15.24 -26.14
C ALA A 324 -0.20 -14.93 -25.88
N GLY A 325 0.28 -15.01 -24.64
CA GLY A 325 1.66 -14.70 -24.26
C GLY A 325 2.03 -15.18 -22.85
N ASN A 326 3.26 -14.83 -22.44
CA ASN A 326 3.73 -15.12 -21.09
C ASN A 326 2.92 -14.35 -20.04
N THR A 327 2.82 -14.92 -18.84
CA THR A 327 2.14 -14.28 -17.71
C THR A 327 3.14 -13.66 -16.75
N SER A 328 2.72 -12.56 -16.10
CA SER A 328 3.39 -11.89 -14.99
C SER A 328 2.43 -11.76 -13.82
N ALA A 329 2.97 -11.68 -12.61
CA ALA A 329 2.19 -11.46 -11.38
C ALA A 329 2.74 -10.25 -10.60
N ALA A 330 2.99 -9.15 -11.29
CA ALA A 330 3.46 -7.92 -10.67
C ALA A 330 2.46 -7.44 -9.61
N ASN A 331 2.96 -7.18 -8.41
CA ASN A 331 2.17 -6.77 -7.25
C ASN A 331 0.95 -7.68 -7.00
N VAL A 332 1.18 -9.01 -7.03
CA VAL A 332 0.21 -10.12 -6.87
C VAL A 332 -0.95 -10.16 -7.89
N VAL A 333 -1.04 -9.20 -8.79
CA VAL A 333 -2.06 -9.17 -9.85
C VAL A 333 -1.55 -9.92 -11.08
N LYS A 334 -2.19 -11.04 -11.40
CA LYS A 334 -1.84 -11.84 -12.58
C LYS A 334 -2.31 -11.16 -13.86
N SER A 335 -1.40 -10.97 -14.82
CA SER A 335 -1.66 -10.38 -16.13
C SER A 335 -0.79 -11.02 -17.22
N LEU A 336 -1.03 -10.70 -18.48
CA LEU A 336 -0.07 -10.98 -19.54
C LEU A 336 1.12 -10.02 -19.43
N GLN A 337 2.31 -10.52 -19.76
CA GLN A 337 3.50 -9.69 -19.87
C GLN A 337 3.44 -8.88 -21.16
N ASN A 338 3.71 -7.59 -21.07
CA ASN A 338 3.81 -6.73 -22.25
C ASN A 338 5.11 -7.04 -23.00
N PRO A 339 5.05 -7.47 -24.28
CA PRO A 339 6.24 -7.86 -25.04
C PRO A 339 7.12 -6.66 -25.45
N HIS A 340 6.66 -5.43 -25.26
CA HIS A 340 7.35 -4.19 -25.65
C HIS A 340 8.04 -3.47 -24.50
N ILE A 341 8.02 -4.06 -23.29
CA ILE A 341 8.53 -3.43 -22.07
C ILE A 341 9.58 -4.35 -21.44
N GLU A 342 10.71 -3.76 -21.02
CA GLU A 342 11.73 -4.45 -20.23
C GLU A 342 11.18 -4.84 -18.86
N VAL A 343 11.72 -5.91 -18.29
CA VAL A 343 11.30 -6.42 -16.99
C VAL A 343 12.45 -6.38 -15.98
N SER A 344 12.10 -6.17 -14.71
CA SER A 344 13.02 -6.27 -13.59
C SER A 344 13.43 -7.72 -13.31
N GLN A 345 14.36 -7.91 -12.37
CA GLN A 345 14.78 -9.24 -11.90
C GLN A 345 13.63 -10.10 -11.38
N TRP A 346 12.53 -9.49 -10.93
CA TRP A 346 11.30 -10.16 -10.51
C TRP A 346 10.21 -10.24 -11.59
N GLY A 347 10.56 -9.95 -12.86
CA GLY A 347 9.64 -10.02 -13.99
C GLY A 347 8.58 -8.92 -14.03
N TRP A 348 8.77 -7.81 -13.31
CA TRP A 348 7.86 -6.67 -13.34
C TRP A 348 8.25 -5.70 -14.44
N GLY A 349 7.28 -5.29 -15.26
CA GLY A 349 7.53 -4.38 -16.37
C GLY A 349 7.99 -3.00 -15.90
N ILE A 350 9.06 -2.47 -16.51
CA ILE A 350 9.58 -1.12 -16.22
C ILE A 350 8.94 -0.16 -17.23
N ASP A 351 7.92 0.57 -16.81
CA ASP A 351 7.09 1.39 -17.70
C ASP A 351 6.83 2.79 -17.11
N PRO A 352 7.76 3.72 -17.26
CA PRO A 352 7.56 5.11 -16.80
C PRO A 352 6.41 5.84 -17.52
N LEU A 353 6.21 5.58 -18.82
CA LEU A 353 5.09 6.17 -19.56
C LEU A 353 3.75 5.66 -19.04
N GLY A 354 3.68 4.41 -18.61
CA GLY A 354 2.51 3.82 -17.97
C GLY A 354 2.12 4.54 -16.68
N LEU A 355 3.09 5.08 -15.93
CA LEU A 355 2.81 5.93 -14.77
C LEU A 355 2.10 7.22 -15.21
N ARG A 356 2.60 7.93 -16.23
CA ARG A 356 1.96 9.13 -16.78
C ARG A 356 0.53 8.84 -17.28
N ILE A 357 0.35 7.73 -17.99
CA ILE A 357 -0.97 7.27 -18.47
C ILE A 357 -1.91 7.01 -17.28
N THR A 358 -1.44 6.28 -16.26
CA THR A 358 -2.23 5.97 -15.06
C THR A 358 -2.67 7.25 -14.34
N MET A 359 -1.75 8.22 -14.16
CA MET A 359 -2.05 9.48 -13.49
C MET A 359 -3.10 10.30 -14.25
N ASN A 360 -2.95 10.46 -15.57
CA ASN A 360 -3.94 11.13 -16.40
C ASN A 360 -5.30 10.43 -16.34
N SER A 361 -5.34 9.11 -16.47
CA SER A 361 -6.58 8.33 -16.41
C SER A 361 -7.29 8.44 -15.06
N LEU A 362 -6.56 8.43 -13.95
CA LEU A 362 -7.14 8.59 -12.62
C LEU A 362 -7.69 10.01 -12.42
N TYR A 363 -6.95 11.04 -12.86
CA TYR A 363 -7.41 12.40 -12.73
C TYR A 363 -8.63 12.69 -13.63
N ASP A 364 -8.61 12.25 -14.89
CA ASP A 364 -9.76 12.39 -15.79
C ASP A 364 -11.02 11.71 -15.23
N ARG A 365 -10.84 10.58 -14.53
CA ARG A 365 -11.94 9.81 -13.96
C ARG A 365 -12.54 10.42 -12.70
N TYR A 366 -11.72 10.96 -11.80
CA TYR A 366 -12.16 11.37 -10.46
C TYR A 366 -12.14 12.88 -10.22
N GLN A 367 -11.36 13.63 -10.97
CA GLN A 367 -11.18 15.08 -10.81
C GLN A 367 -10.83 15.48 -9.37
N LYS A 368 -10.02 14.64 -8.69
CA LYS A 368 -9.50 14.86 -7.35
C LYS A 368 -7.97 14.90 -7.41
N PRO A 369 -7.30 15.62 -6.48
CA PRO A 369 -5.84 15.56 -6.38
C PRO A 369 -5.34 14.13 -6.24
N LEU A 370 -4.18 13.84 -6.82
CA LEU A 370 -3.52 12.54 -6.73
C LEU A 370 -2.35 12.57 -5.75
N PHE A 371 -2.02 11.42 -5.18
CA PHE A 371 -0.81 11.19 -4.41
C PHE A 371 -0.20 9.84 -4.83
N LEU A 372 1.02 9.84 -5.35
CA LEU A 372 1.76 8.60 -5.62
C LEU A 372 2.46 8.16 -4.34
N VAL A 373 1.85 7.24 -3.61
CA VAL A 373 2.29 6.86 -2.25
C VAL A 373 3.19 5.63 -2.21
N GLU A 374 3.32 4.93 -3.33
CA GLU A 374 4.29 3.85 -3.50
C GLU A 374 4.78 3.77 -4.95
N ASN A 375 6.10 3.74 -5.11
CA ASN A 375 6.78 3.43 -6.36
C ASN A 375 8.23 3.04 -6.04
N GLY A 376 8.78 2.10 -6.76
CA GLY A 376 10.16 1.67 -6.53
C GLY A 376 10.53 0.41 -7.32
N LEU A 377 11.81 0.09 -7.30
CA LEU A 377 12.39 -1.08 -7.94
C LEU A 377 12.92 -2.05 -6.89
N GLY A 378 12.33 -3.23 -6.80
CA GLY A 378 12.93 -4.33 -6.05
C GLY A 378 14.11 -4.93 -6.83
N ALA A 379 15.28 -4.94 -6.22
CA ALA A 379 16.52 -5.43 -6.83
C ALA A 379 17.42 -6.11 -5.80
N MET A 380 18.29 -7.02 -6.26
CA MET A 380 19.39 -7.52 -5.46
C MET A 380 20.51 -6.49 -5.45
N ASP A 381 20.88 -6.04 -4.26
CA ASP A 381 21.99 -5.11 -4.08
C ASP A 381 23.27 -5.88 -3.73
N GLU A 382 24.38 -5.43 -4.30
CA GLU A 382 25.71 -5.98 -4.02
C GLU A 382 26.57 -4.95 -3.29
N ILE A 383 27.25 -5.40 -2.23
CA ILE A 383 28.25 -4.59 -1.52
C ILE A 383 29.59 -4.83 -2.20
N ASN A 384 30.19 -3.77 -2.75
CA ASN A 384 31.48 -3.83 -3.44
C ASN A 384 32.65 -3.98 -2.45
N ALA A 385 33.88 -4.10 -2.98
CA ALA A 385 35.09 -4.27 -2.17
C ALA A 385 35.38 -3.09 -1.23
N ASP A 386 34.88 -1.89 -1.55
CA ASP A 386 35.01 -0.68 -0.74
C ASP A 386 33.89 -0.55 0.32
N GLY A 387 33.00 -1.53 0.35
CA GLY A 387 31.86 -1.55 1.27
C GLY A 387 30.70 -0.65 0.84
N GLU A 388 30.65 -0.23 -0.42
CA GLU A 388 29.59 0.64 -0.97
C GLU A 388 28.56 -0.18 -1.76
N ILE A 389 27.36 0.38 -1.89
CA ILE A 389 26.28 -0.14 -2.74
C ILE A 389 26.03 0.88 -3.84
N VAL A 390 26.44 0.50 -5.06
CA VAL A 390 26.31 1.32 -6.27
C VAL A 390 25.10 0.86 -7.06
N ASP A 391 23.94 1.43 -6.72
CA ASP A 391 22.63 1.02 -7.22
C ASP A 391 22.11 1.94 -8.34
N ASP A 392 22.92 2.14 -9.40
CA ASP A 392 22.57 2.97 -10.56
C ASP A 392 21.27 2.52 -11.25
N TYR A 393 21.01 1.21 -11.29
CA TYR A 393 19.76 0.64 -11.81
C TYR A 393 18.51 1.18 -11.07
N ARG A 394 18.61 1.43 -9.75
CA ARG A 394 17.54 2.05 -8.96
C ARG A 394 17.40 3.53 -9.28
N ILE A 395 18.52 4.23 -9.40
CA ILE A 395 18.55 5.64 -9.80
C ILE A 395 17.92 5.81 -11.18
N ASP A 396 18.25 4.97 -12.15
CA ASP A 396 17.72 5.05 -13.52
C ASP A 396 16.21 4.81 -13.55
N TYR A 397 15.72 3.82 -12.78
CA TYR A 397 14.29 3.55 -12.63
C TYR A 397 13.56 4.77 -12.04
N LEU A 398 14.04 5.29 -10.92
CA LEU A 398 13.40 6.41 -10.22
C LEU A 398 13.47 7.69 -11.06
N ARG A 399 14.60 7.97 -11.71
CA ARG A 399 14.77 9.10 -12.62
C ARG A 399 13.71 9.11 -13.72
N ALA A 400 13.51 7.97 -14.36
CA ALA A 400 12.54 7.85 -15.45
C ALA A 400 11.10 8.06 -14.95
N HIS A 401 10.76 7.52 -13.77
CA HIS A 401 9.42 7.68 -13.18
C HIS A 401 9.18 9.10 -12.66
N ILE A 402 10.19 9.75 -12.06
CA ILE A 402 10.08 11.17 -11.64
C ILE A 402 9.88 12.08 -12.85
N ARG A 403 10.56 11.84 -13.97
CA ARG A 403 10.28 12.57 -15.22
C ARG A 403 8.84 12.39 -15.69
N ALA A 404 8.32 11.15 -15.66
CA ALA A 404 6.94 10.85 -16.03
C ALA A 404 5.91 11.55 -15.11
N MET A 405 6.20 11.68 -13.81
CA MET A 405 5.38 12.48 -12.89
C MET A 405 5.37 13.96 -13.29
N GLY A 406 6.55 14.53 -13.57
CA GLY A 406 6.66 15.91 -14.05
C GLY A 406 5.86 16.16 -15.33
N ASP A 407 5.94 15.24 -16.29
CA ASP A 407 5.16 15.30 -17.53
C ASP A 407 3.64 15.23 -17.26
N ALA A 408 3.19 14.40 -16.33
CA ALA A 408 1.78 14.33 -15.96
C ALA A 408 1.29 15.59 -15.25
N ILE A 409 2.12 16.25 -14.45
CA ILE A 409 1.82 17.55 -13.85
C ILE A 409 1.67 18.62 -14.96
N GLU A 410 2.54 18.61 -15.98
CA GLU A 410 2.43 19.49 -17.16
C GLU A 410 1.16 19.19 -17.99
N ASP A 411 0.69 17.94 -18.00
CA ASP A 411 -0.62 17.56 -18.60
C ASP A 411 -1.82 18.13 -17.81
N GLY A 412 -1.61 18.68 -16.60
CA GLY A 412 -2.65 19.27 -15.76
C GLY A 412 -3.08 18.41 -14.57
N VAL A 413 -2.36 17.32 -14.25
CA VAL A 413 -2.67 16.48 -13.11
C VAL A 413 -2.17 17.13 -11.81
N PRO A 414 -3.06 17.43 -10.83
CA PRO A 414 -2.64 17.95 -9.53
C PRO A 414 -2.09 16.81 -8.67
N LEU A 415 -0.77 16.68 -8.62
CA LEU A 415 -0.06 15.71 -7.80
C LEU A 415 0.41 16.36 -6.50
N LEU A 416 -0.03 15.85 -5.34
CA LEU A 416 0.31 16.38 -4.02
C LEU A 416 1.72 16.00 -3.57
N GLY A 417 2.18 14.81 -3.94
CA GLY A 417 3.46 14.31 -3.49
C GLY A 417 3.81 12.93 -4.02
N TYR A 418 5.00 12.51 -3.62
CA TYR A 418 5.60 11.23 -3.98
C TYR A 418 6.30 10.60 -2.78
N THR A 419 6.00 9.34 -2.49
CA THR A 419 6.73 8.55 -1.51
C THR A 419 7.28 7.28 -2.17
N SER A 420 8.61 7.17 -2.23
CA SER A 420 9.29 5.96 -2.73
C SER A 420 9.04 4.80 -1.77
N TRP A 421 8.67 3.64 -2.32
CA TRP A 421 8.39 2.46 -1.53
C TRP A 421 9.65 1.86 -0.92
N GLY A 422 9.54 1.48 0.37
CA GLY A 422 10.59 0.82 1.09
C GLY A 422 11.85 1.68 1.18
N CYS A 423 11.71 2.98 1.48
CA CYS A 423 12.82 3.95 1.51
C CYS A 423 14.03 3.51 2.36
N ILE A 424 13.79 2.66 3.35
CA ILE A 424 14.76 1.81 4.04
C ILE A 424 14.40 0.38 3.68
N ASP A 425 15.38 -0.48 3.38
CA ASP A 425 15.14 -1.87 3.04
C ASP A 425 14.26 -2.55 4.08
N LEU A 426 13.27 -3.28 3.64
CA LEU A 426 12.27 -3.92 4.48
C LEU A 426 11.91 -5.31 3.96
N VAL A 427 11.17 -6.07 4.75
CA VAL A 427 10.66 -7.39 4.35
C VAL A 427 9.70 -7.24 3.17
N SER A 428 9.94 -7.94 2.09
CA SER A 428 9.06 -7.93 0.91
C SER A 428 7.69 -8.53 1.24
N ALA A 429 6.61 -7.80 0.97
CA ALA A 429 5.25 -8.28 1.17
C ALA A 429 4.90 -9.48 0.28
N SER A 430 5.42 -9.50 -0.95
CA SER A 430 5.13 -10.58 -1.91
C SER A 430 5.87 -11.87 -1.57
N THR A 431 7.18 -11.79 -1.31
CA THR A 431 8.06 -12.97 -1.19
C THR A 431 8.44 -13.29 0.26
N GLY A 432 8.39 -12.32 1.19
CA GLY A 432 8.89 -12.46 2.55
C GLY A 432 10.41 -12.38 2.68
N GLU A 433 11.08 -11.93 1.61
CA GLU A 433 12.53 -11.84 1.50
C GLU A 433 13.04 -10.45 1.83
N MET A 434 14.25 -10.37 2.39
CA MET A 434 15.01 -9.13 2.54
C MET A 434 15.88 -8.83 1.32
N SER A 435 16.26 -9.86 0.55
CA SER A 435 17.09 -9.73 -0.66
C SER A 435 16.42 -8.93 -1.78
N LYS A 436 15.09 -8.87 -1.80
CA LYS A 436 14.31 -7.98 -2.68
C LYS A 436 14.29 -6.56 -2.14
N ARG A 437 15.36 -5.82 -2.41
CA ARG A 437 15.61 -4.51 -1.80
C ARG A 437 15.06 -3.36 -2.62
N TYR A 438 14.45 -2.40 -1.94
CA TYR A 438 13.84 -1.20 -2.54
C TYR A 438 14.51 0.10 -2.10
N GLY A 439 15.18 0.09 -0.95
CA GLY A 439 15.52 1.28 -0.18
C GLY A 439 16.71 2.07 -0.71
N PHE A 440 16.80 3.30 -0.25
CA PHE A 440 17.99 4.16 -0.30
C PHE A 440 18.98 3.81 0.80
N VAL A 441 18.50 3.13 1.83
CA VAL A 441 19.27 2.66 2.98
C VAL A 441 19.20 1.15 3.03
N HIS A 442 20.36 0.52 2.96
CA HIS A 442 20.51 -0.93 3.13
C HIS A 442 20.40 -1.29 4.61
N VAL A 443 19.72 -2.39 4.89
CA VAL A 443 19.66 -3.00 6.21
C VAL A 443 20.42 -4.31 6.18
N ASP A 444 21.38 -4.47 7.08
CA ASP A 444 22.15 -5.71 7.21
C ASP A 444 21.30 -6.83 7.82
N ARG A 445 20.52 -7.48 6.96
CA ARG A 445 19.65 -8.59 7.26
C ARG A 445 19.46 -9.45 6.01
N ASP A 446 19.53 -10.76 6.16
CA ASP A 446 19.29 -11.73 5.09
C ASP A 446 17.86 -12.31 5.13
N ASP A 447 17.57 -13.22 4.18
CA ASP A 447 16.25 -13.86 4.05
C ASP A 447 15.96 -14.88 5.18
N ALA A 448 16.99 -15.35 5.90
CA ALA A 448 16.88 -16.20 7.06
C ALA A 448 16.77 -15.40 8.38
N GLY A 449 16.74 -14.09 8.30
CA GLY A 449 16.64 -13.21 9.47
C GLY A 449 17.95 -13.02 10.22
N GLN A 450 19.10 -13.29 9.56
CA GLN A 450 20.43 -13.10 10.15
C GLN A 450 20.99 -11.73 9.74
N GLY A 451 21.82 -11.16 10.58
CA GLY A 451 22.47 -9.86 10.36
C GLY A 451 22.44 -8.98 11.61
N THR A 452 23.05 -7.81 11.51
CA THR A 452 23.21 -6.86 12.62
C THR A 452 22.14 -5.79 12.66
N LEU A 453 21.28 -5.73 11.64
CA LEU A 453 20.29 -4.66 11.39
C LEU A 453 20.95 -3.27 11.20
N ALA A 454 22.24 -3.19 10.95
CA ALA A 454 22.92 -1.93 10.69
C ALA A 454 22.40 -1.26 9.41
N ARG A 455 22.31 0.08 9.45
CA ARG A 455 21.86 0.91 8.33
C ARG A 455 23.07 1.41 7.54
N ARG A 456 23.02 1.30 6.21
CA ARG A 456 24.05 1.80 5.30
C ARG A 456 23.43 2.56 4.15
N ARG A 457 23.86 3.80 3.94
CA ARG A 457 23.41 4.62 2.80
C ARG A 457 23.92 4.02 1.49
N LYS A 458 23.04 3.92 0.48
CA LYS A 458 23.38 3.51 -0.88
C LYS A 458 23.73 4.73 -1.74
N LYS A 459 24.22 4.53 -2.96
CA LYS A 459 24.46 5.62 -3.90
C LYS A 459 23.18 6.41 -4.19
N SER A 460 22.06 5.73 -4.32
CA SER A 460 20.74 6.32 -4.52
C SER A 460 20.28 7.24 -3.39
N PHE A 461 20.78 7.08 -2.15
CA PHE A 461 20.52 7.98 -1.03
C PHE A 461 20.95 9.43 -1.36
N TRP A 462 22.18 9.59 -1.83
CA TRP A 462 22.75 10.89 -2.15
C TRP A 462 22.13 11.49 -3.42
N TRP A 463 21.81 10.66 -4.37
CA TRP A 463 21.09 11.08 -5.56
C TRP A 463 19.67 11.60 -5.22
N TYR A 464 18.92 10.86 -4.41
CA TYR A 464 17.56 11.28 -4.03
C TYR A 464 17.56 12.54 -3.15
N GLN A 465 18.59 12.71 -2.30
CA GLN A 465 18.80 13.96 -1.55
C GLN A 465 18.91 15.17 -2.51
N LYS A 466 19.67 15.06 -3.61
CA LYS A 466 19.76 16.12 -4.62
C LYS A 466 18.43 16.36 -5.33
N VAL A 467 17.70 15.31 -5.66
CA VAL A 467 16.37 15.42 -6.29
C VAL A 467 15.44 16.24 -5.40
N ILE A 468 15.38 15.91 -4.12
CA ILE A 468 14.52 16.64 -3.15
C ILE A 468 14.99 18.09 -3.00
N ALA A 469 16.26 18.34 -2.79
CA ALA A 469 16.84 19.68 -2.62
C ALA A 469 16.58 20.60 -3.83
N SER A 470 16.51 20.03 -5.03
CA SER A 470 16.20 20.75 -6.26
C SER A 470 14.71 20.79 -6.61
N ASN A 471 13.84 20.25 -5.76
CA ASN A 471 12.41 20.06 -6.06
C ASN A 471 12.19 19.32 -7.40
N GLY A 472 12.97 18.26 -7.64
CA GLY A 472 12.84 17.42 -8.84
C GLY A 472 13.46 17.98 -10.13
N GLU A 473 14.23 19.08 -10.06
CA GLU A 473 14.90 19.66 -11.24
C GLU A 473 16.23 18.95 -11.58
N ASP A 474 17.02 18.62 -10.56
CA ASP A 474 18.30 17.91 -10.74
C ASP A 474 18.08 16.40 -10.64
N LEU A 475 17.98 15.77 -11.78
CA LEU A 475 17.87 14.31 -11.93
C LEU A 475 19.15 13.68 -12.47
N ALA A 476 20.25 14.43 -12.51
CA ALA A 476 21.54 13.96 -13.03
C ALA A 476 22.18 12.87 -12.16
#